data_c9eef8bc2c77791798b839aaf11b1d94
#
_entry.id   c9eef8bc2c77791798b839aaf11b1d94
#
_cell.length_a   1.000
_cell.length_b   1.000
_cell.length_c   1.000
_cell.angle_alpha   90.00
_cell.angle_beta   90.00
_cell.angle_gamma   90.00
#
_symmetry.space_group_name_H-M   'P 1'
#
loop_
_entity.id
_entity.type
_entity.pdbx_description
1 polymer ?
#
loop_
_entity_poly.entity_id
_entity_poly.type
_entity_poly.pdbx_seq_one_letter_code
_entity_poly.pdbx_strand_id
1 'polypeptide(L)'
;TTILITEHRLDEILPVSDRVLVMENGEIISDDTPQNTGINLKRKNSKTFLSLPSPMRIWDSCDGKSPCPVTVTQGRKWLEDYAENHTLFKLPNENIPCNDGNVCIELKDVWFRYEKDSPDVLKGLSLNVFKGEFVTVLGGNGTGKSTLLSILCGINSPYSGSVKISDAHIDGDINIACLPQNPQTLFVKKTVLEDLLEVFDGRKIDKELKEKRLAQAVALCRLKTLLNRHPYDLSGGEQQRAALAKLLLLRPKILL
;
A
#
# COMPACT_ATOMS: atom_id res chain seq x y z
N THR A 1 -21.98 -9.53 28.70
CA THR A 1 -21.93 -9.93 27.26
C THR A 1 -20.52 -10.35 26.94
N THR A 2 -20.32 -11.56 26.38
CA THR A 2 -19.05 -12.03 25.84
C THR A 2 -18.94 -11.60 24.38
N ILE A 3 -17.81 -11.04 23.99
CA ILE A 3 -17.58 -10.54 22.63
C ILE A 3 -16.39 -11.30 22.04
N LEU A 4 -16.55 -11.88 20.84
CA LEU A 4 -15.48 -12.46 20.03
C LEU A 4 -15.34 -11.63 18.76
N ILE A 5 -14.15 -11.06 18.52
CA ILE A 5 -13.88 -10.22 17.36
C ILE A 5 -12.74 -10.85 16.56
N THR A 6 -12.86 -10.82 15.23
CA THR A 6 -11.79 -11.16 14.30
C THR A 6 -11.40 -9.89 13.55
N GLU A 7 -10.15 -9.44 13.70
CA GLU A 7 -9.68 -8.19 13.15
C GLU A 7 -8.26 -8.28 12.60
N HIS A 8 -7.98 -7.42 11.63
CA HIS A 8 -6.63 -7.23 11.05
C HIS A 8 -5.98 -5.93 11.54
N ARG A 9 -6.78 -4.96 12.05
CA ARG A 9 -6.29 -3.70 12.60
C ARG A 9 -6.12 -3.85 14.10
N LEU A 10 -4.94 -4.31 14.50
CA LEU A 10 -4.67 -4.71 15.88
C LEU A 10 -4.45 -3.53 16.83
N ASP A 11 -4.09 -2.35 16.31
CA ASP A 11 -3.76 -1.17 17.11
C ASP A 11 -4.93 -0.69 18.00
N GLU A 12 -6.17 -0.83 17.52
CA GLU A 12 -7.38 -0.40 18.24
C GLU A 12 -7.96 -1.50 19.13
N ILE A 13 -7.82 -2.76 18.75
CA ILE A 13 -8.47 -3.89 19.41
C ILE A 13 -7.61 -4.51 20.50
N LEU A 14 -6.31 -4.65 20.30
CA LEU A 14 -5.41 -5.24 21.30
C LEU A 14 -5.46 -4.53 22.65
N PRO A 15 -5.51 -3.17 22.74
CA PRO A 15 -5.56 -2.48 24.02
C PRO A 15 -6.80 -2.75 24.85
N VAL A 16 -7.91 -3.14 24.22
CA VAL A 16 -9.21 -3.38 24.89
C VAL A 16 -9.54 -4.86 25.02
N SER A 17 -8.67 -5.74 24.54
CA SER A 17 -8.85 -7.18 24.60
C SER A 17 -8.34 -7.76 25.92
N ASP A 18 -9.12 -8.63 26.54
CA ASP A 18 -8.68 -9.41 27.72
C ASP A 18 -7.78 -10.59 27.31
N ARG A 19 -8.07 -11.17 26.15
CA ARG A 19 -7.44 -12.41 25.65
C ARG A 19 -7.32 -12.37 24.14
N VAL A 20 -6.19 -12.82 23.63
CA VAL A 20 -5.86 -12.83 22.21
C VAL A 20 -5.54 -14.23 21.74
N LEU A 21 -6.28 -14.70 20.74
CA LEU A 21 -6.03 -15.96 20.05
C LEU A 21 -5.35 -15.65 18.72
N VAL A 22 -4.21 -16.24 18.46
CA VAL A 22 -3.53 -16.14 17.16
C VAL A 22 -3.61 -17.49 16.44
N MET A 23 -4.09 -17.44 15.21
CA MET A 23 -4.26 -18.62 14.38
C MET A 23 -3.34 -18.57 13.15
N GLU A 24 -2.68 -19.68 12.87
CA GLU A 24 -1.92 -19.91 11.64
C GLU A 24 -2.23 -21.33 11.11
N ASN A 25 -2.46 -21.45 9.82
CA ASN A 25 -2.74 -22.73 9.14
C ASN A 25 -3.86 -23.58 9.78
N GLY A 26 -4.86 -22.93 10.39
CA GLY A 26 -5.99 -23.60 11.03
C GLY A 26 -5.73 -24.01 12.49
N GLU A 27 -4.56 -23.71 13.05
CA GLU A 27 -4.19 -24.04 14.42
C GLU A 27 -4.05 -22.77 15.28
N ILE A 28 -4.36 -22.87 16.57
CA ILE A 28 -4.10 -21.79 17.54
C ILE A 28 -2.63 -21.87 17.95
N ILE A 29 -1.85 -20.89 17.53
CA ILE A 29 -0.42 -20.81 17.85
C ILE A 29 -0.13 -19.98 19.11
N SER A 30 -1.02 -19.10 19.53
CA SER A 30 -0.94 -18.34 20.79
C SER A 30 -2.33 -18.11 21.34
N ASP A 31 -2.45 -18.20 22.65
CA ASP A 31 -3.65 -17.95 23.44
C ASP A 31 -3.22 -17.33 24.75
N ASP A 32 -3.26 -16.00 24.86
CA ASP A 32 -2.69 -15.27 25.99
C ASP A 32 -3.24 -13.84 26.06
N THR A 33 -2.77 -13.06 27.04
CA THR A 33 -2.99 -11.62 27.10
C THR A 33 -2.34 -10.88 25.95
N PRO A 34 -2.79 -9.67 25.59
CA PRO A 34 -2.16 -8.87 24.52
C PRO A 34 -0.64 -8.71 24.69
N GLN A 35 -0.17 -8.44 25.91
CA GLN A 35 1.26 -8.25 26.22
C GLN A 35 2.08 -9.52 25.94
N ASN A 36 1.59 -10.67 26.41
CA ASN A 36 2.27 -11.94 26.27
C ASN A 36 2.21 -12.47 24.83
N THR A 37 1.18 -12.12 24.07
CA THR A 37 1.02 -12.51 22.68
C THR A 37 2.22 -12.07 21.85
N GLY A 38 2.70 -10.83 22.02
CA GLY A 38 3.90 -10.35 21.32
C GLY A 38 5.14 -11.21 21.62
N ILE A 39 5.37 -11.50 22.91
CA ILE A 39 6.48 -12.33 23.35
C ILE A 39 6.40 -13.76 22.77
N ASN A 40 5.21 -14.35 22.79
CA ASN A 40 4.97 -15.70 22.30
C ASN A 40 5.18 -15.82 20.79
N LEU A 41 4.70 -14.83 20.00
CA LEU A 41 4.87 -14.80 18.56
C LEU A 41 6.34 -14.62 18.16
N LYS A 42 7.09 -13.77 18.88
CA LYS A 42 8.53 -13.65 18.68
C LYS A 42 9.24 -14.98 18.89
N ARG A 43 9.02 -15.63 20.03
CA ARG A 43 9.65 -16.93 20.36
C ARG A 43 9.38 -18.01 19.31
N LYS A 44 8.20 -17.96 18.68
CA LYS A 44 7.80 -18.89 17.62
C LYS A 44 8.24 -18.49 16.22
N ASN A 45 8.93 -17.35 16.07
CA ASN A 45 9.34 -16.80 14.77
C ASN A 45 8.16 -16.65 13.80
N SER A 46 6.96 -16.36 14.31
CA SER A 46 5.74 -16.24 13.53
C SER A 46 5.77 -15.00 12.65
N LYS A 47 5.34 -15.15 11.39
CA LYS A 47 5.17 -14.01 10.47
C LYS A 47 4.12 -13.02 10.95
N THR A 48 3.16 -13.49 11.74
CA THR A 48 2.10 -12.67 12.34
C THR A 48 2.66 -11.63 13.31
N PHE A 49 3.88 -11.83 13.84
CA PHE A 49 4.57 -10.83 14.65
C PHE A 49 4.71 -9.47 13.94
N LEU A 50 4.93 -9.46 12.63
CA LEU A 50 5.05 -8.23 11.84
C LEU A 50 3.73 -7.44 11.72
N SER A 51 2.60 -8.08 12.03
CA SER A 51 1.29 -7.44 12.05
C SER A 51 0.95 -6.80 13.38
N LEU A 52 1.77 -7.01 14.41
CA LEU A 52 1.56 -6.41 15.74
C LEU A 52 1.78 -4.89 15.70
N PRO A 53 1.15 -4.14 16.63
CA PRO A 53 1.34 -2.71 16.79
C PRO A 53 2.80 -2.29 16.87
N SER A 54 3.12 -1.12 16.34
CA SER A 54 4.49 -0.59 16.30
C SER A 54 5.19 -0.55 17.67
N PRO A 55 4.53 -0.17 18.79
CA PRO A 55 5.14 -0.22 20.11
C PRO A 55 5.71 -1.57 20.49
N MET A 56 4.97 -2.66 20.20
CA MET A 56 5.40 -4.03 20.48
C MET A 56 6.63 -4.42 19.65
N ARG A 57 6.65 -4.04 18.37
CA ARG A 57 7.77 -4.33 17.47
C ARG A 57 9.03 -3.55 17.81
N ILE A 58 8.90 -2.28 18.20
CA ILE A 58 10.03 -1.45 18.64
C ILE A 58 10.60 -2.00 19.94
N TRP A 59 9.75 -2.32 20.91
CA TRP A 59 10.15 -2.94 22.18
C TRP A 59 10.97 -4.21 21.94
N ASP A 60 10.53 -5.04 21.03
CA ASP A 60 11.23 -6.25 20.66
C ASP A 60 12.59 -6.00 20.02
N SER A 61 12.67 -5.02 19.09
CA SER A 61 13.91 -4.66 18.41
C SER A 61 14.98 -4.11 19.36
N CYS A 62 14.57 -3.63 20.52
CA CYS A 62 15.45 -3.11 21.58
C CYS A 62 15.71 -4.12 22.70
N ASP A 63 15.48 -5.41 22.48
CA ASP A 63 15.61 -6.48 23.50
C ASP A 63 14.88 -6.17 24.81
N GLY A 64 13.66 -5.63 24.72
CA GLY A 64 12.84 -5.20 25.85
C GLY A 64 12.66 -6.28 26.90
N LYS A 65 13.04 -5.96 28.15
CA LYS A 65 12.96 -6.88 29.31
C LYS A 65 11.77 -6.59 30.22
N SER A 66 11.11 -5.45 30.04
CA SER A 66 9.92 -5.03 30.79
C SER A 66 8.65 -5.54 30.11
N PRO A 67 7.47 -5.39 30.71
CA PRO A 67 6.21 -5.73 30.05
C PRO A 67 6.09 -5.09 28.68
N CYS A 68 5.67 -5.90 27.68
CA CYS A 68 5.54 -5.44 26.30
C CYS A 68 4.47 -4.34 26.18
N PRO A 69 4.79 -3.14 25.66
CA PRO A 69 3.82 -2.07 25.50
C PRO A 69 2.85 -2.38 24.36
N VAL A 70 1.55 -2.31 24.63
CA VAL A 70 0.50 -2.60 23.65
C VAL A 70 0.00 -1.33 22.96
N THR A 71 0.02 -0.19 23.67
CA THR A 71 -0.43 1.10 23.15
C THR A 71 0.72 2.03 22.80
N VAL A 72 0.45 3.00 21.92
CA VAL A 72 1.43 4.05 21.58
C VAL A 72 1.88 4.83 22.82
N THR A 73 0.96 5.13 23.74
CA THR A 73 1.29 5.83 24.99
C THR A 73 2.25 5.02 25.87
N GLN A 74 1.99 3.71 26.02
CA GLN A 74 2.88 2.82 26.75
C GLN A 74 4.24 2.70 26.08
N GLY A 75 4.24 2.58 24.74
CA GLY A 75 5.47 2.51 23.94
C GLY A 75 6.31 3.77 24.03
N ARG A 76 5.68 4.95 24.03
CA ARG A 76 6.39 6.23 24.20
C ARG A 76 7.07 6.30 25.58
N LYS A 77 6.33 6.00 26.64
CA LYS A 77 6.89 6.01 28.00
C LYS A 77 8.06 5.03 28.11
N TRP A 78 7.88 3.83 27.61
CA TRP A 78 8.93 2.82 27.61
C TRP A 78 10.18 3.30 26.83
N LEU A 79 9.97 3.97 25.70
CA LEU A 79 11.06 4.48 24.85
C LEU A 79 11.80 5.64 25.52
N GLU A 80 11.11 6.50 26.26
CA GLU A 80 11.70 7.56 27.06
C GLU A 80 12.61 6.96 28.15
N ASP A 81 12.11 5.98 28.91
CA ASP A 81 12.90 5.26 29.92
C ASP A 81 14.11 4.52 29.30
N TYR A 82 13.92 3.96 28.10
CA TYR A 82 15.00 3.28 27.37
C TYR A 82 16.08 4.28 26.92
N ALA A 83 15.69 5.42 26.40
CA ALA A 83 16.61 6.46 25.92
C ALA A 83 17.46 7.09 27.02
N GLU A 84 16.94 7.19 28.26
CA GLU A 84 17.71 7.65 29.42
C GLU A 84 18.88 6.71 29.77
N ASN A 85 18.70 5.41 29.50
CA ASN A 85 19.67 4.37 29.87
C ASN A 85 20.57 3.90 28.71
N HIS A 86 20.33 4.40 27.49
CA HIS A 86 21.05 3.96 26.29
C HIS A 86 21.46 5.14 25.41
N THR A 87 22.65 5.06 24.83
CA THR A 87 23.11 6.05 23.85
C THR A 87 22.38 5.83 22.54
N LEU A 88 21.52 6.78 22.15
CA LEU A 88 20.86 6.75 20.85
C LEU A 88 21.82 7.25 19.76
N PHE A 89 21.99 6.47 18.71
CA PHE A 89 22.73 6.90 17.53
C PHE A 89 21.90 7.88 16.72
N LYS A 90 22.54 8.94 16.20
CA LYS A 90 21.91 9.80 15.20
C LYS A 90 21.59 8.94 13.96
N LEU A 91 20.38 9.11 13.44
CA LEU A 91 20.06 8.54 12.13
C LEU A 91 21.08 9.03 11.11
N PRO A 92 21.57 8.16 10.21
CA PRO A 92 22.37 8.62 9.09
C PRO A 92 21.56 9.68 8.33
N ASN A 93 22.25 10.74 7.88
CA ASN A 93 21.61 11.72 7.02
C ASN A 93 21.00 10.97 5.84
N GLU A 94 19.68 11.03 5.72
CA GLU A 94 19.00 10.49 4.55
C GLU A 94 19.55 11.25 3.33
N ASN A 95 20.20 10.53 2.44
CA ASN A 95 20.45 11.03 1.10
C ASN A 95 19.09 11.15 0.43
N ILE A 96 18.45 12.31 0.58
CA ILE A 96 17.26 12.63 -0.22
C ILE A 96 17.72 12.51 -1.66
N PRO A 97 17.14 11.60 -2.46
CA PRO A 97 17.51 11.45 -3.85
C PRO A 97 17.47 12.84 -4.50
N CYS A 98 18.60 13.31 -5.04
CA CYS A 98 18.59 14.53 -5.83
C CYS A 98 17.69 14.26 -7.02
N ASN A 99 16.53 14.93 -7.05
CA ASN A 99 15.68 14.93 -8.22
C ASN A 99 16.49 15.53 -9.38
N ASP A 100 16.53 14.84 -10.51
CA ASP A 100 17.19 15.34 -11.75
C ASP A 100 16.54 16.62 -12.31
N GLY A 101 15.60 17.22 -11.55
CA GLY A 101 14.83 18.39 -11.94
C GLY A 101 13.76 18.13 -13.00
N ASN A 102 13.65 16.90 -13.49
CA ASN A 102 12.68 16.51 -14.51
C ASN A 102 11.29 16.29 -13.90
N VAL A 103 10.42 17.30 -13.99
CA VAL A 103 9.03 17.23 -13.54
C VAL A 103 8.25 16.29 -14.47
N CYS A 104 7.63 15.25 -13.90
CA CYS A 104 6.76 14.32 -14.64
C CYS A 104 5.27 14.64 -14.47
N ILE A 105 4.86 15.24 -13.35
CA ILE A 105 3.50 15.75 -13.12
C ILE A 105 3.63 17.19 -12.61
N GLU A 106 2.95 18.12 -13.26
CA GLU A 106 2.82 19.51 -12.83
C GLU A 106 1.34 19.87 -12.69
N LEU A 107 0.95 20.24 -11.49
CA LEU A 107 -0.36 20.82 -11.17
C LEU A 107 -0.15 22.29 -10.79
N LYS A 108 -0.91 23.21 -11.39
CA LYS A 108 -0.88 24.65 -11.08
C LYS A 108 -2.26 25.18 -10.81
N ASP A 109 -2.46 25.61 -9.59
CA ASP A 109 -3.69 26.27 -9.12
C ASP A 109 -4.97 25.51 -9.52
N VAL A 110 -4.98 24.17 -9.28
CA VAL A 110 -6.05 23.26 -9.71
C VAL A 110 -7.25 23.37 -8.78
N TRP A 111 -8.40 23.72 -9.35
CA TRP A 111 -9.68 23.79 -8.67
C TRP A 111 -10.65 22.79 -9.27
N PHE A 112 -11.34 22.04 -8.42
CA PHE A 112 -12.30 21.04 -8.86
C PHE A 112 -13.49 20.91 -7.90
N ARG A 113 -14.67 20.76 -8.49
CA ARG A 113 -15.92 20.35 -7.85
C ARG A 113 -16.66 19.39 -8.77
N TYR A 114 -17.47 18.51 -8.20
CA TYR A 114 -18.23 17.53 -8.98
C TYR A 114 -19.40 18.14 -9.72
N GLU A 115 -20.10 19.09 -9.08
CA GLU A 115 -21.25 19.80 -9.64
C GLU A 115 -21.07 21.32 -9.47
N LYS A 116 -21.71 22.08 -10.36
CA LYS A 116 -21.53 23.56 -10.41
C LYS A 116 -21.81 24.24 -9.07
N ASP A 117 -22.81 23.75 -8.33
CA ASP A 117 -23.26 24.34 -7.07
C ASP A 117 -22.72 23.59 -5.83
N SER A 118 -21.85 22.60 -6.03
CA SER A 118 -21.22 21.85 -4.94
C SER A 118 -19.98 22.58 -4.40
N PRO A 119 -19.60 22.33 -3.14
CA PRO A 119 -18.35 22.84 -2.59
C PRO A 119 -17.13 22.34 -3.36
N ASP A 120 -16.11 23.19 -3.44
CA ASP A 120 -14.85 22.80 -4.05
C ASP A 120 -14.16 21.68 -3.25
N VAL A 121 -13.79 20.63 -3.95
CA VAL A 121 -13.05 19.48 -3.41
C VAL A 121 -11.55 19.72 -3.49
N LEU A 122 -11.06 20.26 -4.62
CA LEU A 122 -9.69 20.78 -4.73
C LEU A 122 -9.76 22.30 -4.81
N LYS A 123 -8.88 22.96 -4.05
CA LYS A 123 -8.91 24.40 -3.81
C LYS A 123 -7.54 25.01 -4.08
N GLY A 124 -7.22 25.28 -5.35
CA GLY A 124 -5.95 25.88 -5.73
C GLY A 124 -4.75 24.97 -5.53
N LEU A 125 -4.93 23.66 -5.76
CA LEU A 125 -3.86 22.68 -5.56
C LEU A 125 -2.73 22.87 -6.55
N SER A 126 -1.50 23.05 -6.04
CA SER A 126 -0.29 23.10 -6.84
C SER A 126 0.70 22.03 -6.33
N LEU A 127 1.24 21.23 -7.24
CA LEU A 127 2.13 20.12 -6.92
C LEU A 127 3.03 19.83 -8.12
N ASN A 128 4.31 19.60 -7.85
CA ASN A 128 5.24 19.02 -8.82
C ASN A 128 5.66 17.64 -8.33
N VAL A 129 5.62 16.65 -9.21
CA VAL A 129 6.19 15.31 -8.97
C VAL A 129 7.31 15.09 -9.98
N PHE A 130 8.44 14.62 -9.50
CA PHE A 130 9.63 14.42 -10.30
C PHE A 130 9.77 12.96 -10.75
N LYS A 131 10.51 12.76 -11.82
CA LYS A 131 10.77 11.42 -12.34
C LYS A 131 11.51 10.56 -11.31
N GLY A 132 10.99 9.35 -11.05
CA GLY A 132 11.55 8.42 -10.08
C GLY A 132 11.21 8.73 -8.63
N GLU A 133 10.41 9.77 -8.36
CA GLU A 133 9.95 10.13 -7.02
C GLU A 133 8.82 9.19 -6.55
N PHE A 134 8.86 8.82 -5.28
CA PHE A 134 7.78 8.12 -4.60
C PHE A 134 7.04 9.10 -3.68
N VAL A 135 5.84 9.49 -4.10
CA VAL A 135 5.02 10.50 -3.39
C VAL A 135 3.87 9.84 -2.65
N THR A 136 3.70 10.18 -1.37
CA THR A 136 2.57 9.73 -0.57
C THR A 136 1.64 10.90 -0.27
N VAL A 137 0.35 10.76 -0.62
CA VAL A 137 -0.70 11.74 -0.33
C VAL A 137 -1.47 11.31 0.92
N LEU A 138 -1.32 12.05 2.01
CA LEU A 138 -1.97 11.78 3.30
C LEU A 138 -3.13 12.75 3.55
N GLY A 139 -4.10 12.31 4.33
CA GLY A 139 -5.26 13.12 4.73
C GLY A 139 -6.43 12.27 5.19
N GLY A 140 -7.37 12.85 5.91
CA GLY A 140 -8.61 12.20 6.35
C GLY A 140 -9.53 11.78 5.18
N ASN A 141 -10.65 11.12 5.50
CA ASN A 141 -11.65 10.81 4.50
C ASN A 141 -12.32 12.10 3.99
N GLY A 142 -12.63 12.16 2.69
CA GLY A 142 -13.25 13.32 2.07
C GLY A 142 -12.31 14.50 1.73
N THR A 143 -11.00 14.40 1.97
CA THR A 143 -10.04 15.49 1.69
C THR A 143 -9.63 15.65 0.22
N GLY A 144 -10.21 14.88 -0.70
CA GLY A 144 -9.95 15.01 -2.14
C GLY A 144 -8.84 14.12 -2.70
N LYS A 145 -8.26 13.18 -1.92
CA LYS A 145 -7.18 12.28 -2.41
C LYS A 145 -7.58 11.48 -3.65
N SER A 146 -8.73 10.80 -3.60
CA SER A 146 -9.23 10.03 -4.75
C SER A 146 -9.62 10.93 -5.92
N THR A 147 -10.07 12.15 -5.64
CA THR A 147 -10.36 13.16 -6.66
C THR A 147 -9.09 13.62 -7.37
N LEU A 148 -8.02 13.85 -6.63
CA LEU A 148 -6.71 14.16 -7.22
C LEU A 148 -6.25 13.04 -8.16
N LEU A 149 -6.32 11.77 -7.71
CA LEU A 149 -5.95 10.63 -8.56
C LEU A 149 -6.84 10.55 -9.81
N SER A 150 -8.15 10.79 -9.69
CA SER A 150 -9.07 10.77 -10.84
C SER A 150 -8.76 11.86 -11.88
N ILE A 151 -8.29 13.02 -11.42
CA ILE A 151 -7.84 14.10 -12.31
C ILE A 151 -6.54 13.70 -13.00
N LEU A 152 -5.57 13.12 -12.28
CA LEU A 152 -4.32 12.63 -12.86
C LEU A 152 -4.55 11.51 -13.87
N CYS A 153 -5.56 10.67 -13.65
CA CYS A 153 -5.97 9.64 -14.62
C CYS A 153 -6.78 10.20 -15.82
N GLY A 154 -7.10 11.49 -15.84
CA GLY A 154 -7.91 12.11 -16.88
C GLY A 154 -9.41 11.72 -16.85
N ILE A 155 -9.87 11.09 -15.74
CA ILE A 155 -11.28 10.74 -15.54
C ILE A 155 -12.10 12.01 -15.30
N ASN A 156 -11.57 12.92 -14.49
CA ASN A 156 -12.15 14.21 -14.21
C ASN A 156 -11.25 15.34 -14.72
N SER A 157 -11.85 16.46 -15.11
CA SER A 157 -11.12 17.66 -15.54
C SER A 157 -11.36 18.80 -14.57
N PRO A 158 -10.33 19.52 -14.12
CA PRO A 158 -10.48 20.68 -13.28
C PRO A 158 -11.20 21.81 -14.04
N TYR A 159 -11.97 22.63 -13.35
CA TYR A 159 -12.62 23.79 -13.97
C TYR A 159 -11.70 25.04 -14.00
N SER A 160 -10.63 25.03 -13.20
CA SER A 160 -9.60 26.08 -13.21
C SER A 160 -8.22 25.47 -12.89
N GLY A 161 -7.18 26.15 -13.34
CA GLY A 161 -5.81 25.69 -13.22
C GLY A 161 -5.36 24.83 -14.39
N SER A 162 -4.19 24.19 -14.25
CA SER A 162 -3.65 23.33 -15.29
C SER A 162 -3.02 22.06 -14.73
N VAL A 163 -3.15 20.96 -15.48
CA VAL A 163 -2.55 19.66 -15.23
C VAL A 163 -1.68 19.32 -16.42
N LYS A 164 -0.40 19.11 -16.20
CA LYS A 164 0.54 18.67 -17.22
C LYS A 164 1.22 17.39 -16.78
N ILE A 165 1.25 16.42 -17.67
CA ILE A 165 1.93 15.15 -17.47
C ILE A 165 2.95 15.03 -18.58
N SER A 166 4.23 14.97 -18.20
CA SER A 166 5.34 14.86 -19.16
C SER A 166 5.31 13.50 -19.84
N ASP A 167 5.72 13.47 -21.10
CA ASP A 167 5.80 12.26 -21.91
C ASP A 167 4.45 11.59 -22.23
N ALA A 168 3.37 12.39 -22.35
CA ALA A 168 2.02 11.88 -22.62
C ALA A 168 1.87 11.11 -23.95
N HIS A 169 2.81 11.18 -24.85
CA HIS A 169 2.75 10.53 -26.16
C HIS A 169 4.10 9.95 -26.60
N ILE A 170 4.34 8.68 -26.34
CA ILE A 170 5.35 7.90 -27.04
C ILE A 170 4.77 6.50 -27.32
N ASP A 171 4.60 6.21 -28.63
CA ASP A 171 4.42 4.90 -29.26
C ASP A 171 3.83 3.76 -28.39
N GLY A 172 2.51 3.80 -28.20
CA GLY A 172 1.75 2.62 -27.73
C GLY A 172 1.93 2.22 -26.25
N ASP A 173 2.79 2.90 -25.49
CA ASP A 173 2.94 2.66 -24.06
C ASP A 173 1.92 3.48 -23.24
N ILE A 174 1.38 2.87 -22.19
CA ILE A 174 0.47 3.54 -21.24
C ILE A 174 1.32 4.39 -20.30
N ASN A 175 1.13 5.71 -20.31
CA ASN A 175 1.93 6.59 -19.46
C ASN A 175 1.54 6.49 -17.99
N ILE A 176 0.24 6.39 -17.71
CA ILE A 176 -0.31 6.34 -16.37
C ILE A 176 -1.13 5.07 -16.18
N ALA A 177 -0.85 4.34 -15.13
CA ALA A 177 -1.73 3.28 -14.66
C ALA A 177 -2.16 3.59 -13.23
N CYS A 178 -3.42 3.34 -12.92
CA CYS A 178 -3.99 3.56 -11.60
C CYS A 178 -4.47 2.24 -11.00
N LEU A 179 -4.02 1.93 -9.78
CA LEU A 179 -4.52 0.81 -9.02
C LEU A 179 -5.78 1.27 -8.26
N PRO A 180 -6.98 0.79 -8.65
CA PRO A 180 -8.21 1.22 -7.99
C PRO A 180 -8.28 0.67 -6.55
N GLN A 181 -9.02 1.37 -5.69
CA GLN A 181 -9.28 0.94 -4.32
C GLN A 181 -9.94 -0.45 -4.27
N ASN A 182 -10.87 -0.71 -5.21
CA ASN A 182 -11.43 -2.05 -5.43
C ASN A 182 -10.72 -2.72 -6.63
N PRO A 183 -9.78 -3.64 -6.40
CA PRO A 183 -9.03 -4.30 -7.48
C PRO A 183 -9.89 -5.19 -8.37
N GLN A 184 -11.08 -5.61 -7.92
CA GLN A 184 -11.99 -6.47 -8.68
C GLN A 184 -12.45 -5.83 -10.00
N THR A 185 -12.49 -4.50 -10.06
CA THR A 185 -12.86 -3.77 -11.27
C THR A 185 -11.91 -3.98 -12.45
N LEU A 186 -10.71 -4.49 -12.19
CA LEU A 186 -9.71 -4.78 -13.23
C LEU A 186 -9.79 -6.20 -13.78
N PHE A 187 -10.52 -7.10 -13.13
CA PHE A 187 -10.58 -8.51 -13.53
C PHE A 187 -11.77 -8.79 -14.45
N VAL A 188 -11.49 -9.38 -15.59
CA VAL A 188 -12.48 -9.68 -16.65
C VAL A 188 -12.41 -11.14 -17.13
N LYS A 189 -11.41 -11.90 -16.70
CA LYS A 189 -11.21 -13.30 -17.11
C LYS A 189 -11.50 -14.29 -15.98
N LYS A 190 -11.54 -15.57 -16.32
CA LYS A 190 -11.85 -16.64 -15.36
C LYS A 190 -10.67 -17.02 -14.47
N THR A 191 -9.45 -16.80 -14.91
CA THR A 191 -8.26 -17.09 -14.12
C THR A 191 -7.33 -15.89 -14.06
N VAL A 192 -6.52 -15.82 -12.99
CA VAL A 192 -5.50 -14.77 -12.84
C VAL A 192 -4.54 -14.78 -14.03
N LEU A 193 -4.15 -15.95 -14.51
CA LEU A 193 -3.25 -16.07 -15.67
C LEU A 193 -3.85 -15.46 -16.93
N GLU A 194 -5.12 -15.77 -17.22
CA GLU A 194 -5.82 -15.21 -18.37
C GLU A 194 -5.96 -13.69 -18.29
N ASP A 195 -6.24 -13.15 -17.10
CA ASP A 195 -6.29 -11.70 -16.87
C ASP A 195 -4.94 -11.01 -17.09
N LEU A 196 -3.86 -11.66 -16.70
CA LEU A 196 -2.50 -11.13 -16.95
C LEU A 196 -2.14 -11.20 -18.42
N LEU A 197 -2.52 -12.27 -19.13
CA LEU A 197 -2.25 -12.43 -20.57
C LEU A 197 -3.05 -11.47 -21.44
N GLU A 198 -4.28 -11.12 -21.02
CA GLU A 198 -5.15 -10.16 -21.72
C GLU A 198 -4.46 -8.82 -21.98
N VAL A 199 -3.57 -8.40 -21.07
CA VAL A 199 -2.81 -7.14 -21.21
C VAL A 199 -2.03 -7.08 -22.53
N PHE A 200 -1.68 -8.24 -23.08
CA PHE A 200 -0.93 -8.34 -24.33
C PHE A 200 -1.81 -8.44 -25.58
N ASP A 201 -3.13 -8.55 -25.41
CA ASP A 201 -4.05 -8.67 -26.55
C ASP A 201 -4.01 -7.41 -27.42
N GLY A 202 -3.92 -7.60 -28.73
CA GLY A 202 -3.81 -6.52 -29.70
C GLY A 202 -2.43 -5.83 -29.77
N ARG A 203 -1.46 -6.22 -28.92
CA ARG A 203 -0.12 -5.63 -28.91
C ARG A 203 0.86 -6.50 -29.71
N LYS A 204 1.63 -5.87 -30.59
CA LYS A 204 2.71 -6.53 -31.35
C LYS A 204 3.95 -6.67 -30.45
N ILE A 205 3.94 -7.65 -29.55
CA ILE A 205 5.07 -7.93 -28.66
C ILE A 205 5.52 -9.36 -28.95
N ASP A 206 6.83 -9.56 -29.06
CA ASP A 206 7.42 -10.88 -29.25
C ASP A 206 7.06 -11.86 -28.14
N LYS A 207 6.90 -13.15 -28.50
CA LYS A 207 6.45 -14.20 -27.58
C LYS A 207 7.41 -14.36 -26.39
N GLU A 208 8.71 -14.39 -26.66
CA GLU A 208 9.74 -14.53 -25.61
C GLU A 208 9.70 -13.35 -24.63
N LEU A 209 9.51 -12.14 -25.15
CA LEU A 209 9.39 -10.94 -24.32
C LEU A 209 8.11 -10.94 -23.47
N LYS A 210 6.98 -11.46 -24.01
CA LYS A 210 5.73 -11.63 -23.23
C LYS A 210 5.95 -12.59 -22.05
N GLU A 211 6.54 -13.76 -22.34
CA GLU A 211 6.82 -14.77 -21.31
C GLU A 211 7.75 -14.24 -20.23
N LYS A 212 8.80 -13.52 -20.60
CA LYS A 212 9.74 -12.88 -19.67
C LYS A 212 9.06 -11.86 -18.79
N ARG A 213 8.24 -10.95 -19.37
CA ARG A 213 7.50 -9.92 -18.61
C ARG A 213 6.50 -10.55 -17.65
N LEU A 214 5.76 -11.56 -18.11
CA LEU A 214 4.80 -12.28 -17.27
C LEU A 214 5.50 -12.95 -16.09
N ALA A 215 6.60 -13.68 -16.34
CA ALA A 215 7.37 -14.33 -15.29
C ALA A 215 7.88 -13.34 -14.23
N GLN A 216 8.37 -12.17 -14.67
CA GLN A 216 8.83 -11.11 -13.77
C GLN A 216 7.68 -10.56 -12.90
N ALA A 217 6.53 -10.23 -13.48
CA ALA A 217 5.38 -9.71 -12.75
C ALA A 217 4.82 -10.74 -11.76
N VAL A 218 4.72 -12.01 -12.17
CA VAL A 218 4.29 -13.13 -11.32
C VAL A 218 5.23 -13.34 -10.14
N ALA A 219 6.54 -13.27 -10.35
CA ALA A 219 7.53 -13.40 -9.28
C ALA A 219 7.47 -12.22 -8.31
N LEU A 220 7.46 -10.98 -8.84
CA LEU A 220 7.43 -9.75 -8.05
C LEU A 220 6.18 -9.68 -7.15
N CYS A 221 5.02 -10.02 -7.71
CA CYS A 221 3.73 -9.98 -7.00
C CYS A 221 3.40 -11.29 -6.26
N ARG A 222 4.29 -12.29 -6.26
CA ARG A 222 4.14 -13.59 -5.57
C ARG A 222 2.84 -14.31 -5.95
N LEU A 223 2.56 -14.44 -7.25
CA LEU A 223 1.31 -14.99 -7.77
C LEU A 223 1.41 -16.45 -8.24
N LYS A 224 2.59 -17.08 -8.17
CA LYS A 224 2.86 -18.39 -8.77
C LYS A 224 1.81 -19.46 -8.44
N THR A 225 1.34 -19.53 -7.20
CA THR A 225 0.36 -20.51 -6.72
C THR A 225 -1.09 -20.09 -6.98
N LEU A 226 -1.32 -18.87 -7.47
CA LEU A 226 -2.64 -18.27 -7.65
C LEU A 226 -3.08 -18.19 -9.11
N LEU A 227 -2.20 -18.48 -10.05
CA LEU A 227 -2.42 -18.27 -11.50
C LEU A 227 -3.68 -18.95 -12.04
N ASN A 228 -3.99 -20.15 -11.54
CA ASN A 228 -5.14 -20.94 -12.00
C ASN A 228 -6.41 -20.69 -11.18
N ARG A 229 -6.37 -19.79 -10.17
CA ARG A 229 -7.55 -19.44 -9.38
C ARG A 229 -8.39 -18.38 -10.06
N HIS A 230 -9.68 -18.38 -9.76
CA HIS A 230 -10.56 -17.29 -10.15
C HIS A 230 -10.17 -16.01 -9.36
N PRO A 231 -10.07 -14.82 -9.98
CA PRO A 231 -9.69 -13.60 -9.27
C PRO A 231 -10.57 -13.26 -8.07
N TYR A 232 -11.85 -13.56 -8.12
CA TYR A 232 -12.78 -13.32 -7.00
C TYR A 232 -12.62 -14.30 -5.84
N ASP A 233 -11.96 -15.45 -6.02
CA ASP A 233 -11.67 -16.42 -4.96
C ASP A 233 -10.40 -16.07 -4.18
N LEU A 234 -9.74 -15.00 -4.56
CA LEU A 234 -8.54 -14.50 -3.90
C LEU A 234 -8.89 -13.66 -2.67
N SER A 235 -8.05 -13.72 -1.64
CA SER A 235 -8.11 -12.76 -0.53
C SER A 235 -7.86 -11.33 -1.03
N GLY A 236 -8.32 -10.30 -0.28
CA GLY A 236 -8.17 -8.91 -0.68
C GLY A 236 -6.72 -8.52 -1.01
N GLY A 237 -5.75 -8.98 -0.22
CA GLY A 237 -4.33 -8.74 -0.50
C GLY A 237 -3.81 -9.48 -1.72
N GLU A 238 -4.32 -10.67 -2.03
CA GLU A 238 -3.99 -11.41 -3.25
C GLU A 238 -4.58 -10.75 -4.48
N GLN A 239 -5.82 -10.25 -4.40
CA GLN A 239 -6.46 -9.46 -5.45
C GLN A 239 -5.66 -8.18 -5.75
N GLN A 240 -5.23 -7.46 -4.71
CA GLN A 240 -4.38 -6.27 -4.86
C GLN A 240 -3.07 -6.59 -5.59
N ARG A 241 -2.40 -7.69 -5.21
CA ARG A 241 -1.16 -8.11 -5.89
C ARG A 241 -1.40 -8.53 -7.34
N ALA A 242 -2.50 -9.24 -7.63
CA ALA A 242 -2.87 -9.62 -8.99
C ALA A 242 -3.18 -8.39 -9.86
N ALA A 243 -3.93 -7.43 -9.34
CA ALA A 243 -4.22 -6.16 -10.01
C ALA A 243 -2.93 -5.35 -10.27
N LEU A 244 -2.05 -5.25 -9.28
CA LEU A 244 -0.75 -4.60 -9.44
C LEU A 244 0.08 -5.28 -10.53
N ALA A 245 0.14 -6.62 -10.56
CA ALA A 245 0.85 -7.35 -11.60
C ALA A 245 0.30 -7.03 -13.00
N LYS A 246 -1.03 -6.97 -13.15
CA LYS A 246 -1.69 -6.59 -14.41
C LYS A 246 -1.27 -5.20 -14.86
N LEU A 247 -1.20 -4.23 -13.95
CA LEU A 247 -0.76 -2.87 -14.26
C LEU A 247 0.75 -2.81 -14.60
N LEU A 248 1.59 -3.54 -13.90
CA LEU A 248 3.05 -3.57 -14.16
C LEU A 248 3.38 -4.15 -15.55
N LEU A 249 2.55 -5.07 -16.06
CA LEU A 249 2.70 -5.59 -17.42
C LEU A 249 2.49 -4.51 -18.49
N LEU A 250 1.73 -3.46 -18.20
CA LEU A 250 1.53 -2.30 -19.06
C LEU A 250 2.77 -1.41 -19.15
N ARG A 251 3.73 -1.58 -18.21
CA ARG A 251 4.94 -0.76 -18.07
C ARG A 251 4.65 0.74 -17.99
N PRO A 252 3.75 1.18 -17.09
CA PRO A 252 3.43 2.58 -16.97
C PRO A 252 4.67 3.36 -16.52
N LYS A 253 4.81 4.60 -16.97
CA LYS A 253 5.83 5.53 -16.48
C LYS A 253 5.44 6.10 -15.11
N ILE A 254 4.14 6.24 -14.86
CA ILE A 254 3.53 6.72 -13.63
C ILE A 254 2.53 5.68 -13.14
N LEU A 255 2.70 5.25 -11.90
CA LEU A 255 1.77 4.34 -11.22
C LEU A 255 1.12 5.12 -10.07
N LEU A 256 -0.23 5.18 -10.08
CA LEU A 256 -1.07 5.83 -9.08
C LEU A 256 -1.80 4.81 -8.23
#